data_ca12d4ea83e43a5148c3521029ab0536
#
_entry.id   ca12d4ea83e43a5148c3521029ab0536
#
_cell.length_a   1.000
_cell.length_b   1.000
_cell.length_c   1.000
_cell.angle_alpha   90.00
_cell.angle_beta   90.00
_cell.angle_gamma   90.00
#
_symmetry.space_group_name_H-M   'P 1'
#
loop_
_entity.id
_entity.type
_entity.pdbx_description
1 polymer ?
#
loop_
_entity_poly.entity_id
_entity_poly.type
_entity_poly.pdbx_seq_one_letter_code
_entity_poly.pdbx_strand_id
1 'polypeptide(L)'
;MSKLSYDEKIQLYQDGKNGMSKLSLSKKYNICIHGVQYLCCLIDIHGYDILRTSSNKCYSKFIKQDAIDRVLNNNESIWSVSLDIGLPGDGMLHNWIKKYKENGYNIVERKRGRSPTMSKKELKSKANETIEEENERLRKENLYLKAELEYSKKLRAVVQARKNQQQKKK
;
A
#
# COMPACT_ATOMS: atom_id res chain seq x y z
N MET A 1 17.30 -8.57 0.86
CA MET A 1 18.49 -8.18 0.08
C MET A 1 19.39 -7.13 0.77
N SER A 2 19.22 -6.86 2.03
CA SER A 2 19.99 -5.83 2.77
C SER A 2 21.33 -6.31 3.34
N LYS A 3 21.70 -7.54 3.11
CA LYS A 3 22.92 -8.12 3.70
C LYS A 3 24.18 -7.94 2.84
N LEU A 4 24.04 -7.57 1.55
CA LEU A 4 25.16 -7.33 0.66
C LEU A 4 25.51 -5.86 0.57
N SER A 5 26.80 -5.57 0.64
CA SER A 5 27.35 -4.26 0.31
C SER A 5 27.16 -3.90 -1.16
N TYR A 6 27.46 -2.67 -1.53
CA TYR A 6 27.40 -2.22 -2.92
C TYR A 6 28.37 -3.04 -3.81
N ASP A 7 29.61 -3.19 -3.35
CA ASP A 7 30.66 -3.90 -4.09
C ASP A 7 30.35 -5.38 -4.24
N GLU A 8 29.82 -6.01 -3.20
CA GLU A 8 29.40 -7.42 -3.27
C GLU A 8 28.28 -7.66 -4.28
N LYS A 9 27.37 -6.70 -4.47
CA LYS A 9 26.32 -6.81 -5.49
C LYS A 9 26.89 -6.74 -6.92
N ILE A 10 27.87 -5.86 -7.13
CA ILE A 10 28.59 -5.77 -8.41
C ILE A 10 29.35 -7.05 -8.68
N GLN A 11 30.09 -7.55 -7.67
CA GLN A 11 30.87 -8.77 -7.79
C GLN A 11 29.98 -9.98 -8.10
N LEU A 12 28.82 -10.10 -7.42
CA LEU A 12 27.85 -11.16 -7.70
C LEU A 12 27.36 -11.12 -9.14
N TYR A 13 27.07 -9.93 -9.67
CA TYR A 13 26.63 -9.76 -11.04
C TYR A 13 27.74 -10.15 -12.04
N GLN A 14 28.98 -9.71 -11.79
CA GLN A 14 30.14 -10.05 -12.62
C GLN A 14 30.41 -11.55 -12.60
N ASP A 15 30.38 -12.20 -11.44
CA ASP A 15 30.53 -13.64 -11.32
C ASP A 15 29.45 -14.40 -12.12
N GLY A 16 28.22 -13.87 -12.13
CA GLY A 16 27.13 -14.39 -12.96
C GLY A 16 27.39 -14.25 -14.46
N LYS A 17 27.93 -13.14 -14.89
CA LYS A 17 28.32 -12.91 -16.31
C LYS A 17 29.52 -13.79 -16.71
N ASN A 18 30.39 -14.11 -15.77
CA ASN A 18 31.53 -15.03 -15.97
C ASN A 18 31.10 -16.51 -16.01
N GLY A 19 29.80 -16.81 -16.02
CA GLY A 19 29.26 -18.16 -16.19
C GLY A 19 28.99 -18.92 -14.90
N MET A 20 29.09 -18.28 -13.72
CA MET A 20 28.74 -18.93 -12.46
C MET A 20 27.23 -19.16 -12.38
N SER A 21 26.80 -20.37 -12.04
CA SER A 21 25.38 -20.70 -11.94
C SER A 21 24.67 -19.92 -10.80
N LYS A 22 23.37 -19.63 -10.95
CA LYS A 22 22.56 -18.96 -9.93
C LYS A 22 22.59 -19.70 -8.59
N LEU A 23 22.66 -21.03 -8.62
CA LEU A 23 22.76 -21.86 -7.43
C LEU A 23 24.10 -21.66 -6.70
N SER A 24 25.20 -21.62 -7.46
CA SER A 24 26.55 -21.38 -6.91
C SER A 24 26.66 -19.97 -6.33
N LEU A 25 26.11 -18.96 -7.01
CA LEU A 25 26.04 -17.59 -6.52
C LEU A 25 25.21 -17.49 -5.23
N SER A 26 24.05 -18.16 -5.18
CA SER A 26 23.21 -18.23 -3.99
C SER A 26 23.98 -18.76 -2.77
N LYS A 27 24.75 -19.84 -2.95
CA LYS A 27 25.59 -20.42 -1.89
C LYS A 27 26.77 -19.50 -1.52
N LYS A 28 27.48 -18.94 -2.51
CA LYS A 28 28.64 -18.07 -2.29
C LYS A 28 28.30 -16.81 -1.50
N TYR A 29 27.18 -16.16 -1.85
CA TYR A 29 26.75 -14.88 -1.25
C TYR A 29 25.70 -15.05 -0.14
N ASN A 30 25.32 -16.27 0.18
CA ASN A 30 24.29 -16.61 1.19
C ASN A 30 22.97 -15.83 1.00
N ILE A 31 22.47 -15.82 -0.26
CA ILE A 31 21.21 -15.22 -0.65
C ILE A 31 20.35 -16.26 -1.35
N CYS A 32 19.02 -16.12 -1.28
CA CYS A 32 18.12 -16.99 -2.02
C CYS A 32 18.30 -16.82 -3.55
N ILE A 33 18.07 -17.89 -4.31
CA ILE A 33 18.21 -17.91 -5.77
C ILE A 33 17.34 -16.84 -6.44
N HIS A 34 16.12 -16.65 -5.93
CA HIS A 34 15.21 -15.59 -6.38
C HIS A 34 15.84 -14.18 -6.22
N GLY A 35 16.50 -13.93 -5.08
CA GLY A 35 17.21 -12.68 -4.85
C GLY A 35 18.38 -12.45 -5.79
N VAL A 36 19.15 -13.52 -6.11
CA VAL A 36 20.23 -13.48 -7.10
C VAL A 36 19.66 -13.12 -8.47
N GLN A 37 18.59 -13.82 -8.88
CA GLN A 37 17.95 -13.59 -10.18
C GLN A 37 17.40 -12.17 -10.29
N TYR A 38 16.69 -11.70 -9.26
CA TYR A 38 16.13 -10.36 -9.22
C TYR A 38 17.21 -9.29 -9.34
N LEU A 39 18.31 -9.44 -8.60
CA LEU A 39 19.43 -8.50 -8.64
C LEU A 39 20.08 -8.44 -10.03
N CYS A 40 20.30 -9.59 -10.67
CA CYS A 40 20.86 -9.63 -12.02
C CYS A 40 19.92 -8.93 -13.03
N CYS A 41 18.63 -9.26 -13.03
CA CYS A 41 17.65 -8.61 -13.91
C CYS A 41 17.55 -7.09 -13.65
N LEU A 42 17.63 -6.68 -12.39
CA LEU A 42 17.58 -5.26 -12.02
C LEU A 42 18.77 -4.48 -12.60
N ILE A 43 19.98 -5.07 -12.52
CA ILE A 43 21.19 -4.46 -13.09
C ILE A 43 21.16 -4.50 -14.63
N ASP A 44 20.66 -5.57 -15.25
CA ASP A 44 20.53 -5.68 -16.69
C ASP A 44 19.60 -4.60 -17.28
N ILE A 45 18.52 -4.22 -16.56
CA ILE A 45 17.56 -3.21 -17.01
C ILE A 45 18.03 -1.78 -16.72
N HIS A 46 18.52 -1.52 -15.52
CA HIS A 46 18.79 -0.17 -15.03
C HIS A 46 20.26 0.18 -14.87
N GLY A 47 21.17 -0.77 -15.10
CA GLY A 47 22.59 -0.57 -14.83
C GLY A 47 22.93 -0.57 -13.32
N TYR A 48 24.18 -0.23 -13.03
CA TYR A 48 24.69 -0.22 -11.64
C TYR A 48 24.16 0.95 -10.80
N ASP A 49 23.70 2.03 -11.44
CA ASP A 49 23.20 3.25 -10.76
C ASP A 49 21.95 2.99 -9.93
N ILE A 50 21.21 1.91 -10.24
CA ILE A 50 20.05 1.51 -9.46
C ILE A 50 20.42 0.97 -8.08
N LEU A 51 21.66 0.49 -7.92
CA LEU A 51 22.15 -0.06 -6.67
C LEU A 51 22.31 1.04 -5.62
N ARG A 52 21.80 0.79 -4.44
CA ARG A 52 21.85 1.78 -3.36
C ARG A 52 23.21 1.81 -2.69
N THR A 53 23.74 3.00 -2.56
CA THR A 53 24.98 3.26 -1.82
C THR A 53 24.74 3.67 -0.37
N SER A 54 23.63 4.35 -0.07
CA SER A 54 23.39 4.91 1.27
C SER A 54 21.94 4.86 1.74
N SER A 55 21.13 5.83 1.39
CA SER A 55 19.78 6.01 1.95
C SER A 55 18.66 5.28 1.18
N ASN A 56 17.56 4.99 1.88
CA ASN A 56 16.39 4.42 1.25
C ASN A 56 15.71 5.42 0.31
N LYS A 57 15.41 5.02 -0.94
CA LYS A 57 14.61 5.82 -1.88
C LYS A 57 13.19 6.03 -1.31
N CYS A 58 12.67 7.24 -1.47
CA CYS A 58 11.26 7.54 -1.27
C CYS A 58 10.55 7.52 -2.61
N TYR A 59 9.46 6.78 -2.67
CA TYR A 59 8.61 6.72 -3.85
C TYR A 59 7.38 7.60 -3.62
N SER A 60 7.05 8.46 -4.59
CA SER A 60 5.88 9.33 -4.51
C SER A 60 4.57 8.53 -4.50
N LYS A 61 3.49 9.17 -4.08
CA LYS A 61 2.15 8.58 -4.13
C LYS A 61 1.77 8.16 -5.54
N PHE A 62 2.14 8.98 -6.54
CA PHE A 62 1.87 8.72 -7.96
C PHE A 62 2.52 7.40 -8.43
N ILE A 63 3.82 7.21 -8.17
CA ILE A 63 4.55 5.98 -8.55
C ILE A 63 3.93 4.75 -7.87
N LYS A 64 3.53 4.87 -6.60
CA LYS A 64 2.88 3.77 -5.89
C LYS A 64 1.52 3.42 -6.48
N GLN A 65 0.72 4.45 -6.83
CA GLN A 65 -0.59 4.24 -7.44
C GLN A 65 -0.45 3.59 -8.80
N ASP A 66 0.41 4.12 -9.67
CA ASP A 66 0.69 3.56 -10.99
C ASP A 66 1.11 2.08 -10.91
N ALA A 67 2.07 1.76 -10.02
CA ALA A 67 2.51 0.39 -9.80
C ALA A 67 1.39 -0.55 -9.36
N ILE A 68 0.51 -0.08 -8.47
CA ILE A 68 -0.63 -0.85 -7.96
C ILE A 68 -1.67 -1.05 -9.06
N ASP A 69 -1.97 -0.01 -9.84
CA ASP A 69 -2.95 -0.06 -10.94
C ASP A 69 -2.48 -1.00 -12.06
N ARG A 70 -1.20 -1.00 -12.40
CA ARG A 70 -0.62 -1.96 -13.35
C ARG A 70 -0.83 -3.42 -12.91
N VAL A 71 -0.66 -3.70 -11.62
CA VAL A 71 -0.87 -5.07 -11.11
C VAL A 71 -2.34 -5.42 -10.99
N LEU A 72 -3.19 -4.53 -10.46
CA LEU A 72 -4.59 -4.84 -10.17
C LEU A 72 -5.52 -4.70 -11.37
N ASN A 73 -5.29 -3.71 -12.22
CA ASN A 73 -6.14 -3.41 -13.37
C ASN A 73 -5.62 -4.03 -14.66
N ASN A 74 -4.30 -3.98 -14.90
CA ASN A 74 -3.69 -4.51 -16.12
C ASN A 74 -3.26 -5.98 -15.98
N ASN A 75 -3.37 -6.59 -14.79
CA ASN A 75 -2.92 -7.94 -14.49
C ASN A 75 -1.43 -8.21 -14.80
N GLU A 76 -0.58 -7.17 -14.69
CA GLU A 76 0.85 -7.33 -14.84
C GLU A 76 1.45 -8.07 -13.63
N SER A 77 2.54 -8.81 -13.84
CA SER A 77 3.18 -9.52 -12.74
C SER A 77 3.88 -8.54 -11.78
N ILE A 78 3.78 -8.79 -10.48
CA ILE A 78 4.46 -7.99 -9.45
C ILE A 78 5.97 -7.94 -9.69
N TRP A 79 6.55 -9.03 -10.15
CA TRP A 79 7.95 -9.13 -10.52
C TRP A 79 8.31 -8.14 -11.64
N SER A 80 7.55 -8.16 -12.75
CA SER A 80 7.81 -7.32 -13.92
C SER A 80 7.69 -5.83 -13.56
N VAL A 81 6.59 -5.45 -12.91
CA VAL A 81 6.35 -4.05 -12.48
C VAL A 81 7.41 -3.58 -11.50
N SER A 82 7.84 -4.45 -10.58
CA SER A 82 8.89 -4.11 -9.60
C SER A 82 10.25 -3.88 -10.26
N LEU A 83 10.59 -4.67 -11.27
CA LEU A 83 11.82 -4.50 -12.04
C LEU A 83 11.76 -3.23 -12.88
N ASP A 84 10.66 -2.96 -13.56
CA ASP A 84 10.48 -1.81 -14.43
C ASP A 84 10.63 -0.48 -13.66
N ILE A 85 10.03 -0.38 -12.47
CA ILE A 85 10.16 0.80 -11.60
C ILE A 85 11.54 0.89 -10.91
N GLY A 86 12.32 -0.17 -10.94
CA GLY A 86 13.61 -0.24 -10.25
C GLY A 86 13.48 -0.36 -8.73
N LEU A 87 12.51 -1.15 -8.25
CA LEU A 87 12.40 -1.43 -6.83
C LEU A 87 13.55 -2.35 -6.36
N PRO A 88 14.02 -2.23 -5.11
CA PRO A 88 15.09 -3.08 -4.60
C PRO A 88 14.66 -4.54 -4.37
N GLY A 89 13.39 -4.84 -4.54
CA GLY A 89 12.80 -6.16 -4.43
C GLY A 89 11.28 -6.09 -4.58
N ASP A 90 10.70 -7.15 -5.10
CA ASP A 90 9.26 -7.32 -5.35
C ASP A 90 8.39 -7.29 -4.07
N GLY A 91 8.96 -7.69 -2.93
CA GLY A 91 8.27 -7.61 -1.63
C GLY A 91 7.83 -6.18 -1.24
N MET A 92 8.47 -5.15 -1.81
CA MET A 92 8.04 -3.77 -1.58
C MET A 92 6.68 -3.50 -2.22
N LEU A 93 6.47 -3.93 -3.47
CA LEU A 93 5.20 -3.77 -4.17
C LEU A 93 4.10 -4.64 -3.53
N HIS A 94 4.42 -5.87 -3.10
CA HIS A 94 3.51 -6.67 -2.31
C HIS A 94 3.00 -5.93 -1.07
N ASN A 95 3.90 -5.28 -0.33
CA ASN A 95 3.54 -4.50 0.85
C ASN A 95 2.69 -3.26 0.50
N TRP A 96 2.92 -2.61 -0.65
CA TRP A 96 2.10 -1.50 -1.10
C TRP A 96 0.68 -1.96 -1.42
N ILE A 97 0.53 -3.06 -2.16
CA ILE A 97 -0.78 -3.63 -2.51
C ILE A 97 -1.53 -4.06 -1.25
N LYS A 98 -0.84 -4.72 -0.30
CA LYS A 98 -1.45 -5.11 0.98
C LYS A 98 -2.01 -3.90 1.72
N LYS A 99 -1.18 -2.87 1.93
CA LYS A 99 -1.60 -1.63 2.61
C LYS A 99 -2.68 -0.87 1.86
N TYR A 100 -2.66 -0.87 0.54
CA TYR A 100 -3.68 -0.27 -0.29
C TYR A 100 -5.05 -0.91 -0.04
N LYS A 101 -5.11 -2.24 0.00
CA LYS A 101 -6.32 -2.99 0.33
C LYS A 101 -6.78 -2.75 1.78
N GLU A 102 -5.86 -2.76 2.74
CA GLU A 102 -6.14 -2.50 4.16
C GLU A 102 -6.69 -1.08 4.41
N ASN A 103 -6.23 -0.09 3.64
CA ASN A 103 -6.65 1.31 3.76
C ASN A 103 -7.87 1.67 2.87
N GLY A 104 -8.70 0.71 2.49
CA GLY A 104 -9.88 0.96 1.68
C GLY A 104 -9.57 1.51 0.28
N TYR A 105 -8.57 0.94 -0.38
CA TYR A 105 -8.11 1.32 -1.73
C TYR A 105 -7.57 2.75 -1.82
N ASN A 106 -6.91 3.22 -0.76
CA ASN A 106 -6.26 4.53 -0.70
C ASN A 106 -4.79 4.42 -0.29
N ILE A 107 -3.93 5.25 -0.90
CA ILE A 107 -2.53 5.37 -0.50
C ILE A 107 -2.42 6.43 0.60
N VAL A 108 -2.16 5.97 1.82
CA VAL A 108 -1.91 6.84 2.97
C VAL A 108 -0.42 7.10 3.10
N GLU A 109 0.01 8.33 2.90
CA GLU A 109 1.39 8.75 3.15
C GLU A 109 1.57 9.11 4.62
N ARG A 110 2.42 8.36 5.29
CA ARG A 110 2.84 8.68 6.66
C ARG A 110 4.16 9.45 6.61
N LYS A 111 4.23 10.58 7.31
CA LYS A 111 5.49 11.32 7.48
C LYS A 111 6.53 10.38 8.12
N ARG A 112 7.79 10.49 7.65
CA ARG A 112 8.92 9.80 8.31
C ARG A 112 9.07 10.38 9.72
N GLY A 113 9.08 9.52 10.70
CA GLY A 113 9.26 9.89 12.09
C GLY A 113 8.96 8.68 12.98
N ARG A 114 9.37 8.77 14.24
CA ARG A 114 8.96 7.83 15.26
C ARG A 114 7.42 7.86 15.31
N SER A 115 6.78 6.71 15.18
CA SER A 115 5.33 6.61 15.40
C SER A 115 5.03 7.33 16.72
N PRO A 116 4.07 8.29 16.75
CA PRO A 116 3.71 8.89 18.03
C PRO A 116 3.35 7.73 18.94
N THR A 117 4.11 7.60 20.02
CA THR A 117 3.80 6.63 21.06
C THR A 117 2.48 7.13 21.63
N MET A 118 1.36 6.58 21.19
CA MET A 118 0.09 6.81 21.86
C MET A 118 0.36 6.53 23.34
N SER A 119 0.13 7.53 24.17
CA SER A 119 0.39 7.36 25.59
C SER A 119 -0.38 6.11 26.01
N LYS A 120 0.26 5.26 26.83
CA LYS A 120 -0.38 4.03 27.35
C LYS A 120 -1.77 4.31 27.98
N LYS A 121 -2.05 5.57 28.29
CA LYS A 121 -3.30 6.08 28.83
C LYS A 121 -4.43 6.13 27.79
N GLU A 122 -4.14 6.52 26.52
CA GLU A 122 -5.15 6.57 25.44
C GLU A 122 -5.46 5.18 24.86
N LEU A 123 -4.46 4.28 24.84
CA LEU A 123 -4.68 2.88 24.49
C LEU A 123 -5.54 2.14 25.52
N LYS A 124 -5.37 2.48 26.83
CA LYS A 124 -6.20 1.90 27.89
C LYS A 124 -7.63 2.45 27.89
N SER A 125 -7.87 3.70 27.50
CA SER A 125 -9.23 4.26 27.44
C SER A 125 -10.05 3.68 26.27
N LYS A 126 -9.41 3.32 25.15
CA LYS A 126 -10.10 2.63 24.02
C LYS A 126 -10.20 1.11 24.19
N ALA A 127 -9.32 0.51 24.98
CA ALA A 127 -9.35 -0.94 25.25
C ALA A 127 -10.27 -1.34 26.40
N ASN A 128 -10.80 -0.36 27.16
CA ASN A 128 -11.69 -0.59 28.31
C ASN A 128 -13.13 -0.17 28.04
N GLU A 129 -13.47 0.25 26.81
CA GLU A 129 -14.87 0.34 26.42
C GLU A 129 -15.39 -1.09 26.34
N THR A 130 -16.28 -1.45 27.24
CA THR A 130 -16.88 -2.79 27.22
C THR A 130 -17.68 -2.94 25.92
N ILE A 131 -17.74 -4.16 25.39
CA ILE A 131 -18.55 -4.48 24.17
C ILE A 131 -19.98 -3.95 24.33
N GLU A 132 -20.46 -3.89 25.53
CA GLU A 132 -21.79 -3.38 25.89
C GLU A 132 -21.90 -1.85 25.70
N GLU A 133 -20.91 -1.09 26.11
CA GLU A 133 -20.85 0.37 25.90
C GLU A 133 -20.71 0.74 24.42
N GLU A 134 -19.91 0.01 23.67
CA GLU A 134 -19.79 0.19 22.23
C GLU A 134 -21.11 -0.13 21.51
N ASN A 135 -21.77 -1.22 21.89
CA ASN A 135 -23.08 -1.58 21.36
C ASN A 135 -24.14 -0.52 21.69
N GLU A 136 -24.12 0.05 22.88
CA GLU A 136 -25.06 1.10 23.26
C GLU A 136 -24.83 2.39 22.46
N ARG A 137 -23.57 2.77 22.25
CA ARG A 137 -23.21 3.90 21.38
C ARG A 137 -23.66 3.69 19.96
N LEU A 138 -23.39 2.51 19.38
CA LEU A 138 -23.80 2.16 18.03
C LEU A 138 -25.33 2.11 17.87
N ARG A 139 -26.06 1.69 18.90
CA ARG A 139 -27.54 1.73 18.89
C ARG A 139 -28.06 3.17 18.87
N LYS A 140 -27.47 4.08 19.65
CA LYS A 140 -27.82 5.51 19.66
C LYS A 140 -27.53 6.16 18.32
N GLU A 141 -26.37 5.88 17.71
CA GLU A 141 -25.99 6.37 16.40
C GLU A 141 -26.93 5.86 15.30
N ASN A 142 -27.27 4.58 15.31
CA ASN A 142 -28.25 4.00 14.37
C ASN A 142 -29.63 4.63 14.51
N LEU A 143 -30.06 4.95 15.72
CA LEU A 143 -31.34 5.62 15.96
C LEU A 143 -31.34 7.04 15.38
N TYR A 144 -30.25 7.77 15.58
CA TYR A 144 -30.06 9.12 15.03
C TYR A 144 -30.07 9.09 13.49
N LEU A 145 -29.31 8.21 12.87
CA LEU A 145 -29.24 8.06 11.42
C LEU A 145 -30.60 7.66 10.81
N LYS A 146 -31.37 6.80 11.49
CA LYS A 146 -32.73 6.46 11.06
C LYS A 146 -33.67 7.67 11.11
N ALA A 147 -33.61 8.47 12.16
CA ALA A 147 -34.43 9.68 12.28
C ALA A 147 -34.08 10.73 11.20
N GLU A 148 -32.78 10.90 10.91
CA GLU A 148 -32.30 11.80 9.85
C GLU A 148 -32.77 11.33 8.47
N LEU A 149 -32.72 10.04 8.21
CA LEU A 149 -33.19 9.44 6.97
C LEU A 149 -34.69 9.61 6.79
N GLU A 150 -35.50 9.44 7.83
CA GLU A 150 -36.92 9.68 7.79
C GLU A 150 -37.26 11.16 7.58
N TYR A 151 -36.54 12.06 8.24
CA TYR A 151 -36.66 13.48 8.03
C TYR A 151 -36.37 13.87 6.58
N SER A 152 -35.28 13.37 6.02
CA SER A 152 -34.90 13.60 4.62
C SER A 152 -35.97 13.09 3.64
N LYS A 153 -36.56 11.91 3.90
CA LYS A 153 -37.65 11.36 3.09
C LYS A 153 -38.88 12.25 3.13
N LYS A 154 -39.29 12.68 4.31
CA LYS A 154 -40.44 13.59 4.50
C LYS A 154 -40.20 14.94 3.81
N LEU A 155 -39.01 15.51 3.95
CA LEU A 155 -38.64 16.76 3.29
C LEU A 155 -38.72 16.65 1.76
N ARG A 156 -38.17 15.55 1.19
CA ARG A 156 -38.27 15.30 -0.25
C ARG A 156 -39.72 15.16 -0.72
N ALA A 157 -40.58 14.48 0.04
CA ALA A 157 -41.98 14.33 -0.27
C ALA A 157 -42.71 15.68 -0.29
N VAL A 158 -42.43 16.54 0.70
CA VAL A 158 -43.03 17.91 0.76
C VAL A 158 -42.56 18.78 -0.42
N VAL A 159 -41.25 18.73 -0.73
CA VAL A 159 -40.71 19.47 -1.88
C VAL A 159 -41.32 18.99 -3.19
N GLN A 160 -41.47 17.68 -3.36
CA GLN A 160 -42.12 17.11 -4.55
C GLN A 160 -43.59 17.48 -4.64
N ALA A 161 -44.34 17.45 -3.54
CA ALA A 161 -45.73 17.87 -3.50
C ALA A 161 -45.92 19.35 -3.90
N ARG A 162 -45.04 20.23 -3.40
CA ARG A 162 -45.03 21.65 -3.78
C ARG A 162 -44.76 21.85 -5.27
N LYS A 163 -43.81 21.15 -5.85
CA LYS A 163 -43.51 21.20 -7.29
C LYS A 163 -44.71 20.76 -8.12
N ASN A 164 -45.34 19.64 -7.73
CA ASN A 164 -46.53 19.14 -8.42
C ASN A 164 -47.73 20.12 -8.36
N GLN A 165 -47.91 20.83 -7.23
CA GLN A 165 -48.92 21.86 -7.12
C GLN A 165 -48.66 23.10 -8.01
N GLN A 166 -47.38 23.48 -8.15
CA GLN A 166 -47.01 24.58 -9.03
C GLN A 166 -47.21 24.25 -10.52
N GLN A 167 -46.98 23.00 -10.91
CA GLN A 167 -47.23 22.54 -12.28
C GLN A 167 -48.72 22.45 -12.65
N LYS A 168 -49.59 22.19 -11.68
CA LYS A 168 -51.04 22.16 -11.90
C LYS A 168 -51.72 23.56 -11.99
N LYS A 169 -50.97 24.59 -11.62
CA LYS A 169 -51.48 26.01 -11.68
C LYS A 169 -51.02 26.75 -12.94
N LYS A 170 -50.23 26.11 -13.79
CA LYS A 170 -49.93 26.57 -15.16
C LYS A 170 -50.80 25.86 -16.18
#